data_398c2868199a8c3fe4cc828a7ad72043
#
_entry.id   398c2868199a8c3fe4cc828a7ad72043
#
_cell.length_a   1.000
_cell.length_b   1.000
_cell.length_c   1.000
_cell.angle_alpha   90.00
_cell.angle_beta   90.00
_cell.angle_gamma   90.00
#
_symmetry.space_group_name_H-M   'P 1'
#
loop_
_entity.id
_entity.type
_entity.pdbx_description
1 polymer ?
#
loop_
_entity_poly.entity_id
_entity_poly.type
_entity_poly.pdbx_seq_one_letter_code
_entity_poly.pdbx_strand_id
1 'polypeptide(L)'
;MNNSSLALSLAGLAFMMTVIWGGPLLRILRHFKIGKQIRVEEPGKHFVKMGTPTMGGVMVILPVVLITVLLNAVSLIGMKVFGKSVLVPLAAMLGYAFLGALDDWEGIRGKRKGEGMRIRTKLIAQTLLALGLAAVLKYILGVPNLFIPGIHFEIELGWLYIPIAGFVIVAMSNAVNFTDGLDGLAGLISATIFAAYGGVALMQGQVFIARFCFTMVGALFGFLWFNVHPAQLFMGDTGSLSLGATIAVIALMTGQWAILPVIAIIPVSEALSDVIQIVYFRITHGRRFFKMAPLHLHFELIGWSEMQIVQRFWLIGLLAAMLGIGLAMV
;
A
#
# COMPACT_ATOMS: atom_id res chain seq x y z
N MET A 1 29.23 -0.11 -8.37
CA MET A 1 28.04 -0.93 -8.63
C MET A 1 27.06 -0.11 -9.48
N ASN A 2 26.47 -0.74 -10.49
CA ASN A 2 25.41 -0.10 -11.28
C ASN A 2 24.20 0.17 -10.36
N ASN A 3 23.48 1.26 -10.60
CA ASN A 3 22.34 1.68 -9.77
C ASN A 3 21.25 0.61 -9.65
N SER A 4 21.00 -0.11 -10.75
CA SER A 4 20.04 -1.22 -10.78
C SER A 4 20.51 -2.42 -9.94
N SER A 5 21.82 -2.75 -10.00
CA SER A 5 22.39 -3.83 -9.20
C SER A 5 22.23 -3.57 -7.70
N LEU A 6 22.47 -2.33 -7.25
CA LEU A 6 22.31 -1.98 -5.84
C LEU A 6 20.83 -2.02 -5.41
N ALA A 7 19.90 -1.57 -6.25
CA ALA A 7 18.46 -1.63 -5.95
C ALA A 7 18.00 -3.08 -5.77
N LEU A 8 18.42 -4.00 -6.65
CA LEU A 8 18.09 -5.43 -6.54
C LEU A 8 18.75 -6.09 -5.31
N SER A 9 20.00 -5.70 -4.99
CA SER A 9 20.67 -6.19 -3.77
C SER A 9 19.94 -5.75 -2.50
N LEU A 10 19.40 -4.52 -2.47
CA LEU A 10 18.60 -4.04 -1.36
C LEU A 10 17.26 -4.79 -1.24
N ALA A 11 16.64 -5.17 -2.36
CA ALA A 11 15.46 -6.04 -2.32
C ALA A 11 15.79 -7.40 -1.69
N GLY A 12 16.88 -8.04 -2.11
CA GLY A 12 17.33 -9.30 -1.51
C GLY A 12 17.63 -9.18 -0.02
N LEU A 13 18.30 -8.12 0.40
CA LEU A 13 18.58 -7.84 1.82
C LEU A 13 17.28 -7.64 2.62
N ALA A 14 16.34 -6.84 2.10
CA ALA A 14 15.05 -6.59 2.75
C ALA A 14 14.23 -7.87 2.87
N PHE A 15 14.21 -8.71 1.82
CA PHE A 15 13.56 -10.03 1.86
C PHE A 15 14.12 -10.90 2.99
N MET A 16 15.45 -11.07 3.02
CA MET A 16 16.11 -11.89 4.05
C MET A 16 15.84 -11.37 5.46
N MET A 17 15.95 -10.04 5.68
CA MET A 17 15.66 -9.43 6.98
C MET A 17 14.20 -9.69 7.39
N THR A 18 13.25 -9.54 6.46
CA THR A 18 11.83 -9.73 6.73
C THR A 18 11.51 -11.18 7.08
N VAL A 19 12.09 -12.15 6.35
CA VAL A 19 11.88 -13.58 6.65
C VAL A 19 12.49 -13.96 8.00
N ILE A 20 13.71 -13.50 8.30
CA ILE A 20 14.39 -13.78 9.58
C ILE A 20 13.60 -13.18 10.76
N TRP A 21 13.15 -11.94 10.62
CA TRP A 21 12.36 -11.24 11.64
C TRP A 21 10.94 -11.79 11.79
N GLY A 22 10.36 -12.32 10.71
CA GLY A 22 8.97 -12.75 10.66
C GLY A 22 8.60 -13.81 11.71
N GLY A 23 9.45 -14.81 11.91
CA GLY A 23 9.23 -15.83 12.92
C GLY A 23 9.18 -15.29 14.36
N PRO A 24 10.15 -14.50 14.82
CA PRO A 24 10.07 -13.77 16.09
C PRO A 24 8.83 -12.88 16.23
N LEU A 25 8.49 -12.09 15.21
CA LEU A 25 7.30 -11.24 15.23
C LEU A 25 6.01 -12.05 15.44
N LEU A 26 5.84 -13.15 14.70
CA LEU A 26 4.69 -14.04 14.86
C LEU A 26 4.56 -14.56 16.28
N ARG A 27 5.67 -14.93 16.94
CA ARG A 27 5.65 -15.38 18.34
C ARG A 27 5.22 -14.27 19.28
N ILE A 28 5.71 -13.04 19.07
CA ILE A 28 5.33 -11.86 19.83
C ILE A 28 3.83 -11.58 19.69
N LEU A 29 3.30 -11.52 18.46
CA LEU A 29 1.89 -11.23 18.21
C LEU A 29 0.96 -12.29 18.82
N ARG A 30 1.33 -13.58 18.72
CA ARG A 30 0.59 -14.69 19.35
C ARG A 30 0.63 -14.62 20.87
N HIS A 31 1.78 -14.27 21.46
CA HIS A 31 1.92 -14.13 22.91
C HIS A 31 1.01 -13.03 23.47
N PHE A 32 0.92 -11.89 22.77
CA PHE A 32 0.05 -10.78 23.15
C PHE A 32 -1.42 -10.97 22.72
N LYS A 33 -1.76 -12.10 22.09
CA LYS A 33 -3.11 -12.41 21.55
C LYS A 33 -3.62 -11.31 20.60
N ILE A 34 -2.73 -10.77 19.77
CA ILE A 34 -3.04 -9.78 18.76
C ILE A 34 -3.57 -10.53 17.52
N GLY A 35 -4.85 -10.88 17.52
CA GLY A 35 -5.51 -11.65 16.46
C GLY A 35 -6.77 -10.96 15.96
N LYS A 36 -7.06 -11.13 14.66
CA LYS A 36 -8.24 -10.55 14.01
C LYS A 36 -9.51 -11.17 14.58
N GLN A 37 -10.48 -10.33 14.92
CA GLN A 37 -11.87 -10.73 15.16
C GLN A 37 -12.65 -10.51 13.87
N ILE A 38 -13.30 -11.56 13.37
CA ILE A 38 -14.05 -11.52 12.11
C ILE A 38 -15.44 -10.97 12.39
N ARG A 39 -15.92 -10.06 11.53
CA ARG A 39 -17.28 -9.51 11.59
C ARG A 39 -18.29 -10.57 11.16
N VAL A 40 -19.46 -10.56 11.79
CA VAL A 40 -20.58 -11.51 11.53
C VAL A 40 -21.08 -11.42 10.08
N GLU A 41 -20.82 -10.30 9.39
CA GLU A 41 -21.27 -10.01 8.03
C GLU A 41 -20.37 -10.62 6.94
N GLU A 42 -19.17 -11.11 7.30
CA GLU A 42 -18.27 -11.73 6.34
C GLU A 42 -18.75 -13.14 5.96
N PRO A 43 -18.48 -13.62 4.70
CA PRO A 43 -18.86 -14.98 4.30
C PRO A 43 -18.37 -16.06 5.27
N GLY A 44 -19.19 -17.04 5.57
CA GLY A 44 -18.95 -18.05 6.62
C GLY A 44 -17.63 -18.84 6.52
N LYS A 45 -16.99 -18.84 5.34
CA LYS A 45 -15.66 -19.44 5.12
C LYS A 45 -14.54 -18.70 5.88
N HIS A 46 -14.71 -17.41 6.17
CA HIS A 46 -13.71 -16.60 6.89
C HIS A 46 -13.62 -16.91 8.38
N PHE A 47 -14.62 -17.58 8.97
CA PHE A 47 -14.57 -17.98 10.39
C PHE A 47 -13.38 -18.89 10.73
N VAL A 48 -12.87 -19.66 9.77
CA VAL A 48 -11.67 -20.50 9.94
C VAL A 48 -10.41 -19.66 10.22
N LYS A 49 -10.42 -18.38 9.82
CA LYS A 49 -9.30 -17.43 9.97
C LYS A 49 -9.30 -16.70 11.34
N MET A 50 -10.28 -17.00 12.22
CA MET A 50 -10.34 -16.39 13.55
C MET A 50 -9.09 -16.74 14.38
N GLY A 51 -8.52 -15.72 15.01
CA GLY A 51 -7.31 -15.89 15.83
C GLY A 51 -5.99 -15.80 15.07
N THR A 52 -6.01 -15.71 13.73
CA THR A 52 -4.78 -15.40 12.96
C THR A 52 -4.25 -14.04 13.40
N PRO A 53 -2.94 -13.92 13.74
CA PRO A 53 -2.34 -12.64 14.10
C PRO A 53 -2.58 -11.57 13.04
N THR A 54 -2.82 -10.33 13.46
CA THR A 54 -2.89 -9.12 12.62
C THR A 54 -1.75 -8.16 12.95
N MET A 55 -1.73 -6.96 12.35
CA MET A 55 -0.63 -5.98 12.43
C MET A 55 0.65 -6.47 11.73
N GLY A 56 0.53 -7.34 10.75
CA GLY A 56 1.65 -7.86 9.96
C GLY A 56 2.40 -6.81 9.15
N GLY A 57 1.82 -5.63 8.95
CA GLY A 57 2.52 -4.48 8.36
C GLY A 57 3.84 -4.16 9.05
N VAL A 58 3.96 -4.39 10.36
CA VAL A 58 5.21 -4.22 11.11
C VAL A 58 6.33 -5.08 10.54
N MET A 59 6.00 -6.26 9.99
CA MET A 59 6.98 -7.17 9.37
C MET A 59 7.67 -6.55 8.15
N VAL A 60 6.94 -5.72 7.39
CA VAL A 60 7.46 -4.98 6.22
C VAL A 60 8.15 -3.69 6.68
N ILE A 61 7.49 -2.92 7.54
CA ILE A 61 7.91 -1.57 7.91
C ILE A 61 9.26 -1.57 8.62
N LEU A 62 9.46 -2.47 9.60
CA LEU A 62 10.67 -2.47 10.41
C LEU A 62 11.95 -2.71 9.59
N PRO A 63 12.07 -3.73 8.73
CA PRO A 63 13.24 -3.90 7.88
C PRO A 63 13.47 -2.73 6.92
N VAL A 64 12.41 -2.17 6.31
CA VAL A 64 12.51 -1.02 5.42
C VAL A 64 13.05 0.21 6.15
N VAL A 65 12.53 0.51 7.35
CA VAL A 65 13.01 1.61 8.19
C VAL A 65 14.48 1.39 8.54
N LEU A 66 14.85 0.20 9.03
CA LEU A 66 16.23 -0.09 9.43
C LEU A 66 17.19 0.08 8.26
N ILE A 67 16.89 -0.51 7.10
CA ILE A 67 17.73 -0.37 5.90
C ILE A 67 17.82 1.09 5.49
N THR A 68 16.70 1.80 5.42
CA THR A 68 16.67 3.20 4.96
C THR A 68 17.41 4.12 5.91
N VAL A 69 17.21 3.99 7.21
CA VAL A 69 17.87 4.82 8.23
C VAL A 69 19.37 4.53 8.29
N LEU A 70 19.77 3.26 8.36
CA LEU A 70 21.19 2.86 8.43
C LEU A 70 21.95 3.33 7.18
N LEU A 71 21.39 3.16 5.99
CA LEU A 71 22.05 3.56 4.76
C LEU A 71 22.05 5.08 4.53
N ASN A 72 21.06 5.81 5.08
CA ASN A 72 21.15 7.28 5.16
C ASN A 72 22.22 7.74 6.17
N ALA A 73 22.37 7.05 7.30
CA ALA A 73 23.43 7.34 8.26
C ALA A 73 24.83 7.11 7.66
N VAL A 74 25.02 6.06 6.86
CA VAL A 74 26.26 5.81 6.11
C VAL A 74 26.57 6.93 5.12
N SER A 75 25.58 7.69 4.65
CA SER A 75 25.83 8.85 3.79
C SER A 75 26.62 9.97 4.51
N LEU A 76 26.60 10.01 5.84
CA LEU A 76 27.42 10.92 6.64
C LEU A 76 28.92 10.59 6.53
N ILE A 77 29.27 9.36 6.16
CA ILE A 77 30.66 8.89 5.96
C ILE A 77 31.08 9.02 4.48
N GLY A 78 30.29 9.72 3.65
CA GLY A 78 30.61 10.00 2.24
C GLY A 78 30.05 8.99 1.22
N MET A 79 29.39 7.91 1.66
CA MET A 79 28.79 6.91 0.75
C MET A 79 27.30 7.18 0.57
N LYS A 80 26.91 7.85 -0.52
CA LYS A 80 25.51 8.16 -0.83
C LYS A 80 24.74 6.94 -1.35
N VAL A 81 24.13 6.19 -0.46
CA VAL A 81 23.27 5.04 -0.81
C VAL A 81 21.80 5.46 -0.92
N PHE A 82 21.31 6.28 -0.01
CA PHE A 82 20.01 6.95 -0.06
C PHE A 82 20.17 8.48 0.01
N GLY A 83 19.16 9.22 -0.48
CA GLY A 83 19.11 10.69 -0.44
C GLY A 83 17.95 11.19 0.42
N LYS A 84 17.96 12.49 0.70
CA LYS A 84 16.92 13.15 1.52
C LYS A 84 15.51 12.97 0.95
N SER A 85 15.36 12.77 -0.38
CA SER A 85 14.06 12.52 -1.04
C SER A 85 13.31 11.32 -0.49
N VAL A 86 14.03 10.29 0.00
CA VAL A 86 13.41 9.06 0.57
C VAL A 86 12.74 9.30 1.92
N LEU A 87 13.07 10.40 2.61
CA LEU A 87 12.47 10.71 3.90
C LEU A 87 10.96 10.97 3.82
N VAL A 88 10.46 11.47 2.68
CA VAL A 88 9.02 11.75 2.53
C VAL A 88 8.19 10.48 2.36
N PRO A 89 8.51 9.53 1.46
CA PRO A 89 7.80 8.25 1.43
C PRO A 89 7.97 7.44 2.73
N LEU A 90 9.13 7.56 3.41
CA LEU A 90 9.34 6.96 4.73
C LEU A 90 8.41 7.58 5.79
N ALA A 91 8.28 8.92 5.80
CA ALA A 91 7.37 9.62 6.71
C ALA A 91 5.90 9.28 6.43
N ALA A 92 5.50 9.15 5.15
CA ALA A 92 4.17 8.68 4.77
C ALA A 92 3.92 7.26 5.29
N MET A 93 4.87 6.34 5.07
CA MET A 93 4.79 4.97 5.55
C MET A 93 4.62 4.93 7.07
N LEU A 94 5.45 5.63 7.83
CA LEU A 94 5.41 5.63 9.30
C LEU A 94 4.16 6.31 9.85
N GLY A 95 3.75 7.44 9.29
CA GLY A 95 2.57 8.18 9.73
C GLY A 95 1.29 7.38 9.54
N TYR A 96 1.12 6.78 8.36
CA TYR A 96 -0.04 5.93 8.09
C TYR A 96 0.03 4.58 8.79
N ALA A 97 1.22 4.02 9.00
CA ALA A 97 1.40 2.83 9.84
C ALA A 97 0.98 3.08 11.28
N PHE A 98 1.32 4.24 11.83
CA PHE A 98 0.90 4.63 13.18
C PHE A 98 -0.63 4.76 13.28
N LEU A 99 -1.28 5.40 12.30
CA LEU A 99 -2.75 5.48 12.25
C LEU A 99 -3.37 4.09 12.13
N GLY A 100 -2.83 3.23 11.26
CA GLY A 100 -3.30 1.85 11.11
C GLY A 100 -3.09 1.02 12.36
N ALA A 101 -1.97 1.20 13.06
CA ALA A 101 -1.71 0.51 14.32
C ALA A 101 -2.70 0.91 15.43
N LEU A 102 -3.10 2.18 15.47
CA LEU A 102 -4.17 2.64 16.38
C LEU A 102 -5.51 2.00 16.03
N ASP A 103 -5.83 1.90 14.73
CA ASP A 103 -7.07 1.26 14.26
C ASP A 103 -7.10 -0.22 14.60
N ASP A 104 -6.04 -0.96 14.26
CA ASP A 104 -5.88 -2.38 14.60
C ASP A 104 -6.00 -2.60 16.12
N TRP A 105 -5.34 -1.76 16.91
CA TRP A 105 -5.38 -1.84 18.36
C TRP A 105 -6.77 -1.62 18.94
N GLU A 106 -7.50 -0.59 18.45
CA GLU A 106 -8.90 -0.36 18.85
C GLU A 106 -9.80 -1.52 18.44
N GLY A 107 -9.59 -2.11 17.26
CA GLY A 107 -10.32 -3.28 16.78
C GLY A 107 -10.13 -4.53 17.67
N ILE A 108 -8.93 -4.69 18.27
CA ILE A 108 -8.61 -5.84 19.12
C ILE A 108 -9.07 -5.63 20.57
N ARG A 109 -8.79 -4.46 21.14
CA ARG A 109 -8.98 -4.17 22.58
C ARG A 109 -10.05 -3.13 22.90
N GLY A 110 -10.57 -2.44 21.89
CA GLY A 110 -11.57 -1.41 22.05
C GLY A 110 -12.94 -1.94 22.48
N LYS A 111 -13.84 -1.03 22.91
CA LYS A 111 -15.22 -1.34 23.27
C LYS A 111 -16.03 -1.94 22.12
N ARG A 112 -15.63 -1.65 20.88
CA ARG A 112 -16.23 -2.15 19.63
C ARG A 112 -15.30 -3.18 18.99
N LYS A 113 -15.28 -4.36 19.58
CA LYS A 113 -14.46 -5.47 19.08
C LYS A 113 -14.74 -5.74 17.60
N GLY A 114 -13.69 -5.69 16.78
CA GLY A 114 -13.75 -5.90 15.33
C GLY A 114 -14.06 -4.66 14.47
N GLU A 115 -14.43 -3.50 15.05
CA GLU A 115 -14.78 -2.31 14.27
C GLU A 115 -13.65 -1.27 14.13
N GLY A 116 -12.63 -1.28 14.99
CA GLY A 116 -11.56 -0.28 14.99
C GLY A 116 -12.03 1.15 15.33
N MET A 117 -11.31 2.14 14.80
CA MET A 117 -11.61 3.57 14.98
C MET A 117 -12.92 3.97 14.28
N ARG A 118 -13.56 5.05 14.79
CA ARG A 118 -14.70 5.63 14.07
C ARG A 118 -14.26 6.13 12.69
N ILE A 119 -15.03 5.80 11.65
CA ILE A 119 -14.73 6.14 10.24
C ILE A 119 -14.40 7.64 10.08
N ARG A 120 -15.17 8.53 10.71
CA ARG A 120 -14.94 9.99 10.64
C ARG A 120 -13.58 10.38 11.23
N THR A 121 -13.22 9.85 12.40
CA THR A 121 -11.96 10.15 13.08
C THR A 121 -10.77 9.65 12.24
N LYS A 122 -10.88 8.42 11.72
CA LYS A 122 -9.88 7.81 10.83
C LYS A 122 -9.68 8.67 9.57
N LEU A 123 -10.77 9.06 8.90
CA LEU A 123 -10.70 9.87 7.68
C LEU A 123 -10.13 11.27 7.93
N ILE A 124 -10.49 11.94 9.02
CA ILE A 124 -9.93 13.25 9.38
C ILE A 124 -8.42 13.14 9.62
N ALA A 125 -7.98 12.15 10.40
CA ALA A 125 -6.56 11.95 10.68
C ALA A 125 -5.76 11.63 9.40
N GLN A 126 -6.26 10.75 8.54
CA GLN A 126 -5.68 10.47 7.23
C GLN A 126 -5.58 11.73 6.36
N THR A 127 -6.64 12.54 6.32
CA THR A 127 -6.68 13.77 5.51
C THR A 127 -5.68 14.81 6.00
N LEU A 128 -5.59 15.05 7.31
CA LEU A 128 -4.64 15.99 7.88
C LEU A 128 -3.20 15.56 7.58
N LEU A 129 -2.88 14.28 7.75
CA LEU A 129 -1.56 13.75 7.44
C LEU A 129 -1.26 13.85 5.94
N ALA A 130 -2.22 13.54 5.07
CA ALA A 130 -2.07 13.65 3.62
C ALA A 130 -1.83 15.09 3.16
N LEU A 131 -2.58 16.06 3.70
CA LEU A 131 -2.38 17.48 3.38
C LEU A 131 -0.99 17.97 3.85
N GLY A 132 -0.53 17.53 5.00
CA GLY A 132 0.83 17.80 5.49
C GLY A 132 1.89 17.25 4.53
N LEU A 133 1.76 15.99 4.10
CA LEU A 133 2.66 15.36 3.11
C LEU A 133 2.61 16.09 1.76
N ALA A 134 1.43 16.45 1.28
CA ALA A 134 1.25 17.21 0.03
C ALA A 134 1.92 18.59 0.10
N ALA A 135 1.85 19.26 1.25
CA ALA A 135 2.55 20.53 1.47
C ALA A 135 4.07 20.36 1.45
N VAL A 136 4.60 19.30 2.08
CA VAL A 136 6.04 18.96 2.03
C VAL A 136 6.48 18.65 0.59
N LEU A 137 5.70 17.86 -0.16
CA LEU A 137 5.99 17.57 -1.56
C LEU A 137 6.08 18.85 -2.39
N LYS A 138 5.15 19.79 -2.20
CA LYS A 138 5.08 21.02 -2.97
C LYS A 138 6.15 22.03 -2.58
N TYR A 139 6.24 22.38 -1.29
CA TYR A 139 7.04 23.52 -0.82
C TYR A 139 8.48 23.17 -0.45
N ILE A 140 8.75 21.92 -0.07
CA ILE A 140 10.09 21.49 0.35
C ILE A 140 10.81 20.74 -0.77
N LEU A 141 10.11 19.81 -1.46
CA LEU A 141 10.72 19.02 -2.53
C LEU A 141 10.54 19.63 -3.92
N GLY A 142 9.60 20.57 -4.11
CA GLY A 142 9.34 21.18 -5.44
C GLY A 142 8.96 20.14 -6.48
N VAL A 143 8.11 19.16 -6.09
CA VAL A 143 7.74 18.05 -6.96
C VAL A 143 6.98 18.55 -8.19
N PRO A 144 7.24 17.99 -9.39
CA PRO A 144 6.51 18.32 -10.64
C PRO A 144 5.00 18.21 -10.44
N ASN A 145 4.26 19.06 -11.16
CA ASN A 145 2.81 19.13 -11.00
C ASN A 145 2.11 17.87 -11.55
N LEU A 146 1.56 17.94 -12.73
CA LEU A 146 0.90 16.81 -13.39
C LEU A 146 1.53 16.56 -14.75
N PHE A 147 2.09 15.36 -14.93
CA PHE A 147 2.51 14.87 -16.22
C PHE A 147 1.45 13.90 -16.76
N ILE A 148 0.98 14.14 -17.97
CA ILE A 148 0.05 13.23 -18.66
C ILE A 148 0.80 12.58 -19.82
N PRO A 149 0.89 11.25 -19.90
CA PRO A 149 1.55 10.55 -21.00
C PRO A 149 1.04 11.00 -22.37
N GLY A 150 1.97 11.20 -23.31
CA GLY A 150 1.65 11.69 -24.67
C GLY A 150 1.37 13.20 -24.77
N ILE A 151 1.37 13.91 -23.66
CA ILE A 151 1.28 15.38 -23.64
C ILE A 151 2.62 15.94 -23.16
N HIS A 152 3.33 16.64 -24.04
CA HIS A 152 4.70 17.11 -23.79
C HIS A 152 4.79 18.39 -22.95
N PHE A 153 3.81 18.66 -22.09
CA PHE A 153 3.88 19.76 -21.14
C PHE A 153 3.34 19.35 -19.77
N GLU A 154 3.91 19.94 -18.74
CA GLU A 154 3.44 19.78 -17.37
C GLU A 154 2.29 20.74 -17.09
N ILE A 155 1.26 20.24 -16.42
CA ILE A 155 0.13 21.06 -15.99
C ILE A 155 0.46 21.61 -14.60
N GLU A 156 0.68 22.91 -14.51
CA GLU A 156 0.86 23.58 -13.23
C GLU A 156 -0.47 23.68 -12.48
N LEU A 157 -0.60 22.90 -11.38
CA LEU A 157 -1.80 22.90 -10.55
C LEU A 157 -1.86 24.05 -9.54
N GLY A 158 -0.78 24.82 -9.42
CA GLY A 158 -0.71 25.93 -8.49
C GLY A 158 -1.07 25.48 -7.05
N TRP A 159 -1.95 26.19 -6.38
CA TRP A 159 -2.40 25.87 -5.01
C TRP A 159 -3.29 24.62 -4.96
N LEU A 160 -3.96 24.26 -6.07
CA LEU A 160 -4.80 23.06 -6.17
C LEU A 160 -4.01 21.77 -6.02
N TYR A 161 -2.68 21.80 -6.19
CA TYR A 161 -1.83 20.62 -5.98
C TYR A 161 -2.05 19.99 -4.60
N ILE A 162 -2.13 20.80 -3.53
CA ILE A 162 -2.22 20.28 -2.17
C ILE A 162 -3.51 19.48 -1.94
N PRO A 163 -4.72 20.00 -2.21
CA PRO A 163 -5.93 19.22 -2.03
C PRO A 163 -6.02 18.01 -2.98
N ILE A 164 -5.51 18.11 -4.20
CA ILE A 164 -5.52 16.99 -5.16
C ILE A 164 -4.54 15.90 -4.70
N ALA A 165 -3.29 16.25 -4.38
CA ALA A 165 -2.32 15.29 -3.86
C ALA A 165 -2.78 14.67 -2.54
N GLY A 166 -3.36 15.46 -1.65
CA GLY A 166 -3.98 14.98 -0.42
C GLY A 166 -5.09 13.96 -0.70
N PHE A 167 -5.96 14.22 -1.67
CA PHE A 167 -6.99 13.28 -2.10
C PHE A 167 -6.39 11.98 -2.65
N VAL A 168 -5.36 12.06 -3.51
CA VAL A 168 -4.69 10.87 -4.08
C VAL A 168 -4.08 10.00 -2.98
N ILE A 169 -3.45 10.62 -1.96
CA ILE A 169 -2.85 9.88 -0.84
C ILE A 169 -3.94 9.17 -0.02
N VAL A 170 -5.01 9.86 0.35
CA VAL A 170 -6.12 9.27 1.13
C VAL A 170 -6.83 8.19 0.33
N ALA A 171 -7.13 8.46 -0.94
CA ALA A 171 -7.83 7.50 -1.82
C ALA A 171 -7.02 6.22 -1.98
N MET A 172 -5.71 6.33 -2.27
CA MET A 172 -4.86 5.17 -2.48
C MET A 172 -4.62 4.39 -1.18
N SER A 173 -4.48 5.09 -0.04
CA SER A 173 -4.37 4.46 1.28
C SER A 173 -5.58 3.57 1.56
N ASN A 174 -6.80 4.07 1.35
CA ASN A 174 -8.01 3.29 1.55
C ASN A 174 -8.22 2.22 0.47
N ALA A 175 -7.80 2.47 -0.78
CA ALA A 175 -7.90 1.49 -1.86
C ALA A 175 -7.07 0.22 -1.58
N VAL A 176 -5.82 0.38 -1.09
CA VAL A 176 -5.00 -0.77 -0.67
C VAL A 176 -5.59 -1.44 0.57
N ASN A 177 -6.18 -0.67 1.49
CA ASN A 177 -6.85 -1.23 2.66
C ASN A 177 -8.06 -2.09 2.28
N PHE A 178 -8.88 -1.69 1.31
CA PHE A 178 -9.97 -2.53 0.77
C PHE A 178 -9.45 -3.77 0.03
N THR A 179 -8.25 -3.71 -0.53
CA THR A 179 -7.61 -4.85 -1.20
C THR A 179 -7.10 -5.91 -0.20
N ASP A 180 -6.90 -5.55 1.08
CA ASP A 180 -6.43 -6.46 2.14
C ASP A 180 -7.55 -7.36 2.71
N GLY A 181 -8.36 -7.94 1.82
CA GLY A 181 -9.46 -8.85 2.18
C GLY A 181 -9.13 -10.33 2.04
N LEU A 182 -8.19 -10.70 1.18
CA LEU A 182 -7.80 -12.08 0.87
C LEU A 182 -6.31 -12.32 1.13
N ASP A 183 -5.96 -13.57 1.50
CA ASP A 183 -4.59 -13.97 1.81
C ASP A 183 -3.64 -13.73 0.62
N GLY A 184 -2.63 -12.90 0.81
CA GLY A 184 -1.62 -12.57 -0.19
C GLY A 184 -2.01 -11.46 -1.18
N LEU A 185 -3.28 -11.10 -1.31
CA LEU A 185 -3.73 -10.16 -2.37
C LEU A 185 -3.06 -8.80 -2.25
N ALA A 186 -3.22 -8.10 -1.13
CA ALA A 186 -2.66 -6.77 -0.93
C ALA A 186 -1.13 -6.76 -1.02
N GLY A 187 -0.47 -7.80 -0.50
CA GLY A 187 0.98 -7.96 -0.57
C GLY A 187 1.51 -8.10 -2.00
N LEU A 188 0.90 -9.01 -2.80
CA LEU A 188 1.29 -9.23 -4.21
C LEU A 188 1.06 -8.00 -5.08
N ILE A 189 -0.13 -7.39 -4.96
CA ILE A 189 -0.49 -6.21 -5.73
C ILE A 189 0.41 -5.03 -5.37
N SER A 190 0.63 -4.76 -4.08
CA SER A 190 1.50 -3.67 -3.64
C SER A 190 2.96 -3.88 -4.09
N ALA A 191 3.49 -5.11 -4.01
CA ALA A 191 4.83 -5.43 -4.50
C ALA A 191 4.96 -5.15 -6.00
N THR A 192 3.93 -5.49 -6.79
CA THR A 192 3.89 -5.23 -8.24
C THR A 192 3.88 -3.72 -8.53
N ILE A 193 3.08 -2.94 -7.78
CA ILE A 193 3.02 -1.48 -7.95
C ILE A 193 4.36 -0.82 -7.58
N PHE A 194 4.98 -1.23 -6.46
CA PHE A 194 6.31 -0.74 -6.08
C PHE A 194 7.38 -1.11 -7.09
N ALA A 195 7.34 -2.32 -7.67
CA ALA A 195 8.25 -2.73 -8.73
C ALA A 195 8.08 -1.85 -9.99
N ALA A 196 6.85 -1.56 -10.38
CA ALA A 196 6.54 -0.69 -11.50
C ALA A 196 7.08 0.74 -11.30
N TYR A 197 6.74 1.37 -10.18
CA TYR A 197 7.27 2.70 -9.86
C TYR A 197 8.79 2.71 -9.63
N GLY A 198 9.36 1.63 -9.11
CA GLY A 198 10.80 1.44 -9.03
C GLY A 198 11.46 1.44 -10.40
N GLY A 199 10.85 0.78 -11.38
CA GLY A 199 11.25 0.81 -12.79
C GLY A 199 11.16 2.21 -13.39
N VAL A 200 10.02 2.88 -13.24
CA VAL A 200 9.82 4.26 -13.69
C VAL A 200 10.86 5.20 -13.08
N ALA A 201 11.11 5.10 -11.77
CA ALA A 201 12.10 5.91 -11.08
C ALA A 201 13.54 5.66 -11.59
N LEU A 202 13.91 4.40 -11.94
CA LEU A 202 15.20 4.09 -12.58
C LEU A 202 15.33 4.76 -13.94
N MET A 203 14.28 4.74 -14.75
CA MET A 203 14.26 5.36 -16.07
C MET A 203 14.38 6.87 -16.00
N GLN A 204 13.77 7.49 -14.98
CA GLN A 204 13.87 8.94 -14.72
C GLN A 204 15.18 9.34 -14.02
N GLY A 205 16.08 8.40 -13.71
CA GLY A 205 17.30 8.67 -12.95
C GLY A 205 17.08 8.99 -11.47
N GLN A 206 15.87 8.76 -10.95
CA GLN A 206 15.52 8.95 -9.53
C GLN A 206 15.97 7.75 -8.67
N VAL A 207 17.28 7.55 -8.64
CA VAL A 207 17.94 6.34 -8.11
C VAL A 207 17.55 6.04 -6.66
N PHE A 208 17.37 7.05 -5.82
CA PHE A 208 17.03 6.85 -4.41
C PHE A 208 15.59 6.35 -4.23
N ILE A 209 14.66 6.89 -5.01
CA ILE A 209 13.27 6.41 -5.02
C ILE A 209 13.22 4.97 -5.52
N ALA A 210 13.94 4.65 -6.60
CA ALA A 210 14.02 3.29 -7.11
C ALA A 210 14.54 2.31 -6.06
N ARG A 211 15.63 2.63 -5.36
CA ARG A 211 16.20 1.80 -4.28
C ARG A 211 15.19 1.57 -3.16
N PHE A 212 14.45 2.62 -2.76
CA PHE A 212 13.39 2.51 -1.77
C PHE A 212 12.27 1.59 -2.25
N CYS A 213 11.80 1.75 -3.49
CA CYS A 213 10.77 0.89 -4.09
C CYS A 213 11.19 -0.58 -4.09
N PHE A 214 12.43 -0.90 -4.52
CA PHE A 214 12.91 -2.28 -4.53
C PHE A 214 13.15 -2.83 -3.12
N THR A 215 13.51 -1.99 -2.15
CA THR A 215 13.54 -2.39 -0.73
C THR A 215 12.14 -2.78 -0.24
N MET A 216 11.10 -2.00 -0.62
CA MET A 216 9.70 -2.34 -0.33
C MET A 216 9.28 -3.66 -0.99
N VAL A 217 9.64 -3.89 -2.25
CA VAL A 217 9.37 -5.16 -2.96
C VAL A 217 9.96 -6.34 -2.20
N GLY A 218 11.23 -6.25 -1.80
CA GLY A 218 11.89 -7.31 -1.04
C GLY A 218 11.20 -7.60 0.29
N ALA A 219 10.87 -6.55 1.05
CA ALA A 219 10.19 -6.69 2.32
C ALA A 219 8.78 -7.28 2.16
N LEU A 220 8.04 -6.89 1.11
CA LEU A 220 6.73 -7.45 0.79
C LEU A 220 6.79 -8.92 0.40
N PHE A 221 7.79 -9.33 -0.38
CA PHE A 221 7.99 -10.75 -0.68
C PHE A 221 8.35 -11.55 0.58
N GLY A 222 9.13 -10.96 1.51
CA GLY A 222 9.37 -11.57 2.82
C GLY A 222 8.11 -11.69 3.69
N PHE A 223 7.21 -10.71 3.63
CA PHE A 223 5.91 -10.77 4.28
C PHE A 223 5.01 -11.84 3.65
N LEU A 224 4.98 -11.93 2.32
CA LEU A 224 4.21 -12.95 1.59
C LEU A 224 4.61 -14.37 1.95
N TRP A 225 5.86 -14.62 2.36
CA TRP A 225 6.28 -15.93 2.87
C TRP A 225 5.37 -16.44 4.00
N PHE A 226 4.77 -15.53 4.76
CA PHE A 226 3.88 -15.84 5.89
C PHE A 226 2.39 -15.56 5.58
N ASN A 227 2.10 -14.76 4.54
CA ASN A 227 0.75 -14.27 4.26
C ASN A 227 0.07 -14.98 3.07
N VAL A 228 0.79 -15.77 2.24
CA VAL A 228 0.15 -16.59 1.21
C VAL A 228 -0.81 -17.61 1.84
N HIS A 229 -1.88 -17.95 1.11
CA HIS A 229 -2.92 -18.85 1.59
C HIS A 229 -2.38 -20.27 1.91
N PRO A 230 -2.68 -20.85 3.09
CA PRO A 230 -3.39 -20.26 4.23
C PRO A 230 -2.49 -19.34 5.06
N ALA A 231 -2.92 -18.09 5.27
CA ALA A 231 -2.11 -17.07 5.91
C ALA A 231 -1.84 -17.37 7.40
N GLN A 232 -0.57 -17.21 7.80
CA GLN A 232 -0.14 -17.29 9.19
C GLN A 232 -0.20 -15.93 9.91
N LEU A 233 -0.33 -14.84 9.13
CA LEU A 233 -0.31 -13.46 9.58
C LEU A 233 -1.08 -12.59 8.59
N PHE A 234 -1.95 -11.70 9.10
CA PHE A 234 -2.63 -10.68 8.30
C PHE A 234 -1.88 -9.35 8.35
N MET A 235 -1.93 -8.61 7.24
CA MET A 235 -1.28 -7.32 7.11
C MET A 235 -1.84 -6.30 8.12
N GLY A 236 -3.16 -6.22 8.22
CA GLY A 236 -3.88 -5.27 9.04
C GLY A 236 -3.82 -3.84 8.51
N ASP A 237 -4.53 -2.94 9.17
CA ASP A 237 -4.57 -1.52 8.82
C ASP A 237 -3.19 -0.85 8.96
N THR A 238 -2.37 -1.35 9.90
CA THR A 238 -0.96 -0.97 10.07
C THR A 238 -0.17 -1.06 8.76
N GLY A 239 -0.36 -2.14 8.01
CA GLY A 239 0.33 -2.36 6.74
C GLY A 239 -0.39 -1.73 5.57
N SER A 240 -1.66 -2.06 5.37
CA SER A 240 -2.41 -1.70 4.17
C SER A 240 -2.56 -0.19 3.97
N LEU A 241 -2.86 0.58 5.03
CA LEU A 241 -2.93 2.04 4.95
C LEU A 241 -1.56 2.65 4.62
N SER A 242 -0.51 2.13 5.25
CA SER A 242 0.85 2.64 5.04
C SER A 242 1.36 2.36 3.62
N LEU A 243 1.09 1.18 3.07
CA LEU A 243 1.47 0.83 1.70
C LEU A 243 0.78 1.72 0.68
N GLY A 244 -0.53 1.91 0.80
CA GLY A 244 -1.29 2.75 -0.12
C GLY A 244 -0.84 4.21 -0.11
N ALA A 245 -0.64 4.80 1.06
CA ALA A 245 -0.13 6.17 1.19
C ALA A 245 1.28 6.31 0.62
N THR A 246 2.15 5.33 0.86
CA THR A 246 3.52 5.33 0.34
C THR A 246 3.54 5.22 -1.20
N ILE A 247 2.70 4.35 -1.78
CA ILE A 247 2.52 4.24 -3.23
C ILE A 247 2.09 5.58 -3.82
N ALA A 248 1.09 6.23 -3.24
CA ALA A 248 0.61 7.53 -3.71
C ALA A 248 1.71 8.60 -3.67
N VAL A 249 2.46 8.68 -2.58
CA VAL A 249 3.58 9.62 -2.43
C VAL A 249 4.66 9.36 -3.49
N ILE A 250 5.01 8.10 -3.76
CA ILE A 250 5.99 7.74 -4.81
C ILE A 250 5.46 8.12 -6.19
N ALA A 251 4.19 7.86 -6.49
CA ALA A 251 3.56 8.26 -7.73
C ALA A 251 3.61 9.78 -7.94
N LEU A 252 3.34 10.56 -6.88
CA LEU A 252 3.46 12.02 -6.90
C LEU A 252 4.91 12.47 -7.11
N MET A 253 5.88 11.84 -6.42
CA MET A 253 7.31 12.19 -6.51
C MET A 253 7.93 11.86 -7.87
N THR A 254 7.43 10.85 -8.56
CA THR A 254 7.86 10.53 -9.94
C THR A 254 7.17 11.41 -10.99
N GLY A 255 6.20 12.25 -10.59
CA GLY A 255 5.36 13.01 -11.52
C GLY A 255 4.34 12.15 -12.29
N GLN A 256 4.40 10.84 -12.14
CA GLN A 256 3.62 9.85 -12.90
C GLN A 256 2.33 9.41 -12.18
N TRP A 257 1.71 10.33 -11.44
CA TRP A 257 0.49 9.99 -10.69
C TRP A 257 -0.78 9.94 -11.57
N ALA A 258 -0.76 10.51 -12.79
CA ALA A 258 -1.84 10.34 -13.76
C ALA A 258 -2.04 8.87 -14.19
N ILE A 259 -0.96 8.09 -14.25
CA ILE A 259 -1.00 6.67 -14.59
C ILE A 259 -1.20 5.76 -13.36
N LEU A 260 -1.25 6.32 -12.15
CA LEU A 260 -1.49 5.54 -10.93
C LEU A 260 -2.76 4.67 -11.01
N PRO A 261 -3.91 5.16 -11.54
CA PRO A 261 -5.10 4.31 -11.70
C PRO A 261 -4.89 3.11 -12.62
N VAL A 262 -3.96 3.20 -13.57
CA VAL A 262 -3.61 2.07 -14.45
C VAL A 262 -2.70 1.10 -13.71
N ILE A 263 -1.58 1.57 -13.16
CA ILE A 263 -0.61 0.73 -12.43
C ILE A 263 -1.27 0.05 -11.22
N ALA A 264 -2.16 0.74 -10.53
CA ALA A 264 -2.88 0.27 -9.34
C ALA A 264 -4.33 -0.12 -9.65
N ILE A 265 -4.59 -0.70 -10.84
CA ILE A 265 -5.95 -1.00 -11.31
C ILE A 265 -6.76 -1.85 -10.31
N ILE A 266 -6.11 -2.79 -9.62
CA ILE A 266 -6.80 -3.67 -8.66
C ILE A 266 -7.26 -2.88 -7.43
N PRO A 267 -6.40 -2.17 -6.66
CA PRO A 267 -6.87 -1.34 -5.55
C PRO A 267 -7.90 -0.30 -5.97
N VAL A 268 -7.71 0.33 -7.12
CA VAL A 268 -8.67 1.31 -7.65
C VAL A 268 -10.02 0.64 -7.94
N SER A 269 -10.05 -0.54 -8.54
CA SER A 269 -11.28 -1.29 -8.82
C SER A 269 -11.99 -1.73 -7.53
N GLU A 270 -11.24 -2.16 -6.51
CA GLU A 270 -11.78 -2.51 -5.19
C GLU A 270 -12.49 -1.29 -4.58
N ALA A 271 -11.80 -0.15 -4.49
CA ALA A 271 -12.36 1.07 -3.94
C ALA A 271 -13.56 1.59 -4.77
N LEU A 272 -13.46 1.58 -6.11
CA LEU A 272 -14.56 2.01 -6.98
C LEU A 272 -15.78 1.10 -6.83
N SER A 273 -15.60 -0.20 -6.63
CA SER A 273 -16.71 -1.12 -6.42
C SER A 273 -17.52 -0.77 -5.17
N ASP A 274 -16.88 -0.35 -4.08
CA ASP A 274 -17.55 0.13 -2.87
C ASP A 274 -18.32 1.44 -3.13
N VAL A 275 -17.70 2.39 -3.82
CA VAL A 275 -18.35 3.66 -4.17
C VAL A 275 -19.58 3.41 -5.05
N ILE A 276 -19.43 2.62 -6.11
CA ILE A 276 -20.53 2.25 -7.01
C ILE A 276 -21.65 1.56 -6.22
N GLN A 277 -21.31 0.60 -5.36
CA GLN A 277 -22.29 -0.12 -4.54
C GLN A 277 -23.07 0.82 -3.64
N ILE A 278 -22.40 1.72 -2.93
CA ILE A 278 -23.03 2.68 -2.01
C ILE A 278 -23.94 3.65 -2.76
N VAL A 279 -23.46 4.20 -3.90
CA VAL A 279 -24.23 5.16 -4.71
C VAL A 279 -25.46 4.48 -5.32
N TYR A 280 -25.25 3.31 -5.95
CA TYR A 280 -26.34 2.55 -6.57
C TYR A 280 -27.40 2.12 -5.55
N PHE A 281 -26.97 1.62 -4.38
CA PHE A 281 -27.87 1.22 -3.30
C PHE A 281 -28.74 2.38 -2.81
N ARG A 282 -28.18 3.58 -2.69
CA ARG A 282 -28.93 4.79 -2.29
C ARG A 282 -29.91 5.24 -3.35
N ILE A 283 -29.48 5.30 -4.63
CA ILE A 283 -30.33 5.77 -5.75
C ILE A 283 -31.48 4.79 -6.03
N THR A 284 -31.24 3.49 -5.89
CA THR A 284 -32.24 2.44 -6.20
C THR A 284 -33.02 1.99 -4.96
N HIS A 285 -32.89 2.70 -3.82
CA HIS A 285 -33.60 2.38 -2.59
C HIS A 285 -33.42 0.93 -2.12
N GLY A 286 -32.19 0.42 -2.13
CA GLY A 286 -31.85 -0.87 -1.54
C GLY A 286 -31.43 -1.98 -2.53
N ARG A 287 -31.39 -1.73 -3.84
CA ARG A 287 -30.86 -2.72 -4.79
C ARG A 287 -29.34 -2.71 -4.79
N ARG A 288 -28.73 -3.89 -4.92
CA ARG A 288 -27.29 -4.06 -5.00
C ARG A 288 -26.84 -4.16 -6.46
N PHE A 289 -25.77 -3.47 -6.84
CA PHE A 289 -25.11 -3.58 -8.15
C PHE A 289 -24.23 -4.83 -8.19
N PHE A 290 -23.33 -4.96 -7.24
CA PHE A 290 -22.54 -6.17 -6.98
C PHE A 290 -23.26 -7.02 -5.93
N LYS A 291 -23.05 -8.36 -5.94
CA LYS A 291 -23.56 -9.22 -4.86
C LYS A 291 -23.04 -8.76 -3.50
N MET A 292 -21.75 -8.36 -3.46
CA MET A 292 -21.10 -7.75 -2.31
C MET A 292 -19.93 -6.87 -2.80
N ALA A 293 -19.56 -5.84 -2.09
CA ALA A 293 -18.37 -5.03 -2.29
C ALA A 293 -17.50 -5.15 -1.02
N PRO A 294 -16.17 -5.03 -1.12
CA PRO A 294 -15.36 -4.82 -2.33
C PRO A 294 -15.43 -5.93 -3.38
N LEU A 295 -14.79 -5.70 -4.55
CA LEU A 295 -14.96 -6.53 -5.74
C LEU A 295 -14.56 -8.02 -5.54
N HIS A 296 -13.52 -8.30 -4.76
CA HIS A 296 -13.10 -9.67 -4.46
C HIS A 296 -14.23 -10.50 -3.80
N LEU A 297 -15.04 -9.89 -2.90
CA LEU A 297 -16.17 -10.56 -2.28
C LEU A 297 -17.28 -10.90 -3.26
N HIS A 298 -17.46 -10.05 -4.29
CA HIS A 298 -18.39 -10.37 -5.39
C HIS A 298 -17.98 -11.66 -6.10
N PHE A 299 -16.68 -11.82 -6.43
CA PHE A 299 -16.18 -13.01 -7.12
C PHE A 299 -16.23 -14.26 -6.22
N GLU A 300 -16.02 -14.15 -4.92
CA GLU A 300 -16.23 -15.23 -3.97
C GLU A 300 -17.70 -15.71 -3.99
N LEU A 301 -18.66 -14.77 -3.96
CA LEU A 301 -20.10 -15.07 -3.97
C LEU A 301 -20.62 -15.61 -5.30
N ILE A 302 -19.88 -15.47 -6.39
CA ILE A 302 -20.19 -16.13 -7.67
C ILE A 302 -19.47 -17.47 -7.84
N GLY A 303 -18.67 -17.89 -6.84
CA GLY A 303 -18.12 -19.25 -6.76
C GLY A 303 -16.64 -19.39 -7.08
N TRP A 304 -15.89 -18.27 -7.23
CA TRP A 304 -14.43 -18.37 -7.36
C TRP A 304 -13.79 -18.71 -6.00
N SER A 305 -12.74 -19.52 -6.02
CA SER A 305 -11.94 -19.75 -4.83
C SER A 305 -11.05 -18.53 -4.53
N GLU A 306 -10.68 -18.33 -3.26
CA GLU A 306 -9.78 -17.27 -2.82
C GLU A 306 -8.48 -17.26 -3.65
N MET A 307 -7.85 -18.43 -3.84
CA MET A 307 -6.64 -18.55 -4.65
C MET A 307 -6.86 -18.14 -6.12
N GLN A 308 -8.02 -18.48 -6.72
CA GLN A 308 -8.33 -18.06 -8.09
C GLN A 308 -8.46 -16.55 -8.20
N ILE A 309 -9.10 -15.90 -7.20
CA ILE A 309 -9.26 -14.44 -7.18
C ILE A 309 -7.89 -13.79 -7.07
N VAL A 310 -7.08 -14.19 -6.09
CA VAL A 310 -5.75 -13.62 -5.85
C VAL A 310 -4.86 -13.75 -7.09
N GLN A 311 -4.79 -14.93 -7.69
CA GLN A 311 -3.95 -15.16 -8.86
C GLN A 311 -4.43 -14.36 -10.08
N ARG A 312 -5.73 -14.34 -10.37
CA ARG A 312 -6.29 -13.62 -11.53
C ARG A 312 -6.16 -12.11 -11.36
N PHE A 313 -6.42 -11.59 -10.15
CA PHE A 313 -6.24 -10.17 -9.86
C PHE A 313 -4.77 -9.78 -9.96
N TRP A 314 -3.87 -10.63 -9.47
CA TRP A 314 -2.44 -10.37 -9.62
C TRP A 314 -1.99 -10.37 -11.09
N LEU A 315 -2.46 -11.31 -11.92
CA LEU A 315 -2.15 -11.32 -13.36
C LEU A 315 -2.65 -10.04 -14.05
N ILE A 316 -3.88 -9.60 -13.76
CA ILE A 316 -4.42 -8.34 -14.28
C ILE A 316 -3.57 -7.15 -13.79
N GLY A 317 -3.24 -7.11 -12.50
CA GLY A 317 -2.40 -6.08 -11.92
C GLY A 317 -0.99 -6.02 -12.53
N LEU A 318 -0.39 -7.19 -12.81
CA LEU A 318 0.91 -7.28 -13.45
C LEU A 318 0.88 -6.73 -14.89
N LEU A 319 -0.11 -7.14 -15.69
CA LEU A 319 -0.28 -6.63 -17.06
C LEU A 319 -0.56 -5.12 -17.08
N ALA A 320 -1.39 -4.64 -16.17
CA ALA A 320 -1.67 -3.20 -16.03
C ALA A 320 -0.44 -2.40 -15.58
N ALA A 321 0.37 -2.96 -14.69
CA ALA A 321 1.64 -2.35 -14.27
C ALA A 321 2.63 -2.27 -15.45
N MET A 322 2.73 -3.31 -16.28
CA MET A 322 3.54 -3.29 -17.51
C MET A 322 3.04 -2.22 -18.49
N LEU A 323 1.72 -2.13 -18.70
CA LEU A 323 1.12 -1.07 -19.52
C LEU A 323 1.43 0.32 -18.95
N GLY A 324 1.31 0.50 -17.63
CA GLY A 324 1.61 1.77 -16.97
C GLY A 324 3.08 2.18 -17.11
N ILE A 325 4.03 1.24 -17.02
CA ILE A 325 5.45 1.51 -17.31
C ILE A 325 5.59 1.97 -18.77
N GLY A 326 4.95 1.27 -19.72
CA GLY A 326 4.97 1.68 -21.14
C GLY A 326 4.43 3.09 -21.34
N LEU A 327 3.32 3.45 -20.69
CA LEU A 327 2.76 4.79 -20.74
C LEU A 327 3.68 5.86 -20.11
N ALA A 328 4.45 5.51 -19.08
CA ALA A 328 5.42 6.42 -18.47
C ALA A 328 6.61 6.74 -19.39
N MET A 329 6.80 5.97 -20.47
CA MET A 329 7.90 6.15 -21.45
C MET A 329 7.50 7.04 -22.63
N VAL A 330 6.23 7.34 -22.80
CA VAL A 330 5.67 8.16 -23.88
C VAL A 330 5.53 9.61 -23.44
#